data_45620d0b38e99a1601453ef8bc9e07e6
#
_entry.id   45620d0b38e99a1601453ef8bc9e07e6
#
_cell.length_a   1.000
_cell.length_b   1.000
_cell.length_c   1.000
_cell.angle_alpha   90.00
_cell.angle_beta   90.00
_cell.angle_gamma   90.00
#
_symmetry.space_group_name_H-M   'P 1'
#
loop_
_entity.id
_entity.type
_entity.pdbx_description
1 polymer ?
#
loop_
_entity_poly.entity_id
_entity_poly.type
_entity_poly.pdbx_seq_one_letter_code
_entity_poly.pdbx_strand_id
1 'polypeptide(L)'
;MDHSARVYDDITELLPDEENPSPLVRLNRLVPEGSQLWAKLEWMNPFGSVKDRAAWEMVRDLERRGELGPARPGRGIVEPTSGNTGLSLTAIAGVRGYPMLAAVPSKVPAEKKVLLQVFGAKVEVVPDALCPLPGSEDGTIGLAKTHAKASAHRWVMPNQYANPHNVEAHVRTTGPEIWRQTRGQVTHVFTSLGTCGTVMGLSKFLKGKNPAVKVIAVQPSPGHDVPGIRNVSELDVSQLYDPKLVDEVLEIDFELAYTVAAELARHEGLRAGPSSGLIFEGARRTARKAPVPCGVMIFCDDVFKYASNMLKHVPGLQAEP
;
A
#
# COMPACT_ATOMS: atom_id res chain seq x y z
N MET A 1 -14.71 -6.03 -22.44
CA MET A 1 -15.39 -4.70 -22.47
C MET A 1 -14.53 -3.69 -23.22
N ASP A 2 -15.15 -2.69 -23.84
CA ASP A 2 -14.40 -1.61 -24.49
C ASP A 2 -13.98 -0.56 -23.47
N HIS A 3 -12.76 -0.68 -22.94
CA HIS A 3 -12.19 0.30 -22.00
C HIS A 3 -11.96 1.69 -22.63
N SER A 4 -12.08 1.84 -23.95
CA SER A 4 -11.96 3.14 -24.64
C SER A 4 -13.10 4.08 -24.26
N ALA A 5 -14.30 3.56 -24.01
CA ALA A 5 -15.47 4.32 -23.59
C ALA A 5 -15.49 4.58 -22.06
N ARG A 6 -14.64 3.95 -21.27
CA ARG A 6 -14.57 4.04 -19.80
C ARG A 6 -15.93 3.80 -19.11
N VAL A 7 -16.68 2.84 -19.60
CA VAL A 7 -17.95 2.39 -19.02
C VAL A 7 -17.72 1.03 -18.37
N TYR A 8 -18.13 0.89 -17.13
CA TYR A 8 -17.86 -0.26 -16.27
C TYR A 8 -19.16 -0.72 -15.60
N ASP A 9 -19.31 -2.04 -15.41
CA ASP A 9 -20.49 -2.62 -14.76
C ASP A 9 -20.42 -2.49 -13.24
N ASP A 10 -19.21 -2.57 -12.66
CA ASP A 10 -18.98 -2.29 -11.23
C ASP A 10 -17.61 -1.65 -10.97
N ILE A 11 -17.44 -1.14 -9.77
CA ILE A 11 -16.24 -0.40 -9.37
C ILE A 11 -14.97 -1.28 -9.37
N THR A 12 -15.08 -2.60 -9.25
CA THR A 12 -13.91 -3.49 -9.22
C THR A 12 -13.24 -3.63 -10.59
N GLU A 13 -13.96 -3.29 -11.68
CA GLU A 13 -13.39 -3.24 -13.03
C GLU A 13 -12.42 -2.06 -13.23
N LEU A 14 -12.43 -1.08 -12.33
CA LEU A 14 -11.45 -0.01 -12.29
C LEU A 14 -10.13 -0.44 -11.61
N LEU A 15 -10.07 -1.64 -11.03
CA LEU A 15 -8.84 -2.13 -10.44
C LEU A 15 -7.76 -2.25 -11.52
N PRO A 16 -6.55 -1.72 -11.24
CA PRO A 16 -5.56 -1.57 -12.29
C PRO A 16 -4.94 -2.90 -12.72
N ASP A 17 -4.73 -3.00 -14.01
CA ASP A 17 -4.03 -4.09 -14.68
C ASP A 17 -3.25 -3.55 -15.89
N GLU A 18 -2.78 -4.43 -16.79
CA GLU A 18 -2.03 -4.02 -17.97
C GLU A 18 -2.87 -3.20 -18.99
N GLU A 19 -4.18 -3.40 -19.04
CA GLU A 19 -5.08 -2.69 -19.97
C GLU A 19 -5.56 -1.36 -19.38
N ASN A 20 -5.72 -1.32 -18.05
CA ASN A 20 -6.12 -0.11 -17.30
C ASN A 20 -5.07 0.23 -16.22
N PRO A 21 -3.82 0.55 -16.59
CA PRO A 21 -2.75 0.77 -15.61
C PRO A 21 -2.98 2.04 -14.79
N SER A 22 -2.58 2.02 -13.52
CA SER A 22 -2.50 3.27 -12.76
C SER A 22 -1.53 4.24 -13.43
N PRO A 23 -1.77 5.57 -13.36
CA PRO A 23 -0.92 6.55 -14.06
C PRO A 23 0.54 6.55 -13.59
N LEU A 24 1.45 6.81 -14.52
CA LEU A 24 2.85 7.09 -14.28
C LEU A 24 3.13 8.53 -14.69
N VAL A 25 3.51 9.40 -13.74
CA VAL A 25 3.68 10.83 -13.95
C VAL A 25 5.14 11.24 -13.70
N ARG A 26 5.73 11.97 -14.63
CA ARG A 26 7.09 12.50 -14.49
C ARG A 26 7.09 13.70 -13.54
N LEU A 27 8.05 13.74 -12.61
CA LEU A 27 8.34 14.91 -11.81
C LEU A 27 9.32 15.82 -12.56
N ASN A 28 9.12 17.14 -12.46
CA ASN A 28 9.88 18.09 -13.29
C ASN A 28 10.56 19.21 -12.49
N ARG A 29 10.13 19.50 -11.26
CA ARG A 29 10.60 20.66 -10.50
C ARG A 29 11.50 20.30 -9.32
N LEU A 30 11.27 19.15 -8.71
CA LEU A 30 11.98 18.72 -7.50
C LEU A 30 13.08 17.67 -7.76
N VAL A 31 13.30 17.31 -9.02
CA VAL A 31 14.21 16.24 -9.43
C VAL A 31 15.62 16.80 -9.66
N PRO A 32 16.68 16.19 -9.11
CA PRO A 32 18.05 16.56 -9.40
C PRO A 32 18.39 16.47 -10.90
N GLU A 33 19.23 17.38 -11.36
CA GLU A 33 19.68 17.44 -12.76
C GLU A 33 20.27 16.11 -13.23
N GLY A 34 20.04 15.77 -14.50
CA GLY A 34 20.51 14.51 -15.11
C GLY A 34 19.69 13.27 -14.74
N SER A 35 18.69 13.38 -13.85
CA SER A 35 17.83 12.28 -13.43
C SER A 35 16.41 12.37 -14.01
N GLN A 36 15.76 11.22 -14.16
CA GLN A 36 14.35 11.12 -14.50
C GLN A 36 13.63 10.32 -13.42
N LEU A 37 12.74 10.97 -12.67
CA LEU A 37 11.93 10.34 -11.62
C LEU A 37 10.45 10.41 -11.98
N TRP A 38 9.79 9.25 -11.83
CA TRP A 38 8.39 9.05 -12.18
C TRP A 38 7.62 8.57 -10.97
N ALA A 39 6.46 9.14 -10.72
CA ALA A 39 5.53 8.72 -9.67
C ALA A 39 4.46 7.77 -10.24
N LYS A 40 4.37 6.56 -9.73
CA LYS A 40 3.29 5.61 -9.97
C LYS A 40 2.16 5.93 -9.00
N LEU A 41 1.05 6.48 -9.51
CA LEU A 41 -0.01 7.09 -8.70
C LEU A 41 -1.03 6.05 -8.23
N GLU A 42 -0.71 5.30 -7.16
CA GLU A 42 -1.58 4.25 -6.64
C GLU A 42 -2.83 4.78 -5.91
N TRP A 43 -2.91 6.08 -5.60
CA TRP A 43 -4.17 6.68 -5.13
C TRP A 43 -5.24 6.82 -6.21
N MET A 44 -4.88 6.63 -7.48
CA MET A 44 -5.84 6.62 -8.59
C MET A 44 -6.59 5.29 -8.72
N ASN A 45 -6.21 4.29 -7.94
CA ASN A 45 -6.97 3.05 -7.81
C ASN A 45 -8.35 3.34 -7.18
N PRO A 46 -9.38 2.51 -7.42
CA PRO A 46 -10.77 2.82 -7.08
C PRO A 46 -11.02 3.07 -5.59
N PHE A 47 -10.25 2.44 -4.69
CA PHE A 47 -10.36 2.63 -3.24
C PHE A 47 -9.22 3.48 -2.67
N GLY A 48 -8.42 4.08 -3.56
CA GLY A 48 -7.47 5.14 -3.28
C GLY A 48 -6.15 4.67 -2.67
N SER A 49 -5.67 3.47 -2.97
CA SER A 49 -4.33 3.05 -2.54
C SER A 49 -3.75 1.85 -3.30
N VAL A 50 -2.44 1.64 -3.12
CA VAL A 50 -1.72 0.46 -3.59
C VAL A 50 -2.30 -0.85 -3.04
N LYS A 51 -3.03 -0.81 -1.92
CA LYS A 51 -3.60 -1.99 -1.26
C LYS A 51 -4.79 -2.57 -2.01
N ASP A 52 -5.40 -1.82 -2.90
CA ASP A 52 -6.51 -2.27 -3.74
C ASP A 52 -6.12 -3.51 -4.55
N ARG A 53 -4.90 -3.51 -5.07
CA ARG A 53 -4.32 -4.64 -5.83
C ARG A 53 -4.17 -5.89 -4.98
N ALA A 54 -3.54 -5.76 -3.81
CA ALA A 54 -3.31 -6.88 -2.90
C ALA A 54 -4.63 -7.42 -2.33
N ALA A 55 -5.53 -6.53 -1.92
CA ALA A 55 -6.85 -6.90 -1.41
C ALA A 55 -7.65 -7.69 -2.46
N TRP A 56 -7.67 -7.21 -3.70
CA TRP A 56 -8.35 -7.88 -4.80
C TRP A 56 -7.82 -9.29 -5.06
N GLU A 57 -6.49 -9.44 -5.21
CA GLU A 57 -5.91 -10.75 -5.53
C GLU A 57 -6.08 -11.74 -4.36
N MET A 58 -6.00 -11.27 -3.10
CA MET A 58 -6.26 -12.10 -1.93
C MET A 58 -7.73 -12.55 -1.86
N VAL A 59 -8.69 -11.69 -2.16
CA VAL A 59 -10.11 -12.06 -2.18
C VAL A 59 -10.40 -13.05 -3.32
N ARG A 60 -9.88 -12.79 -4.52
CA ARG A 60 -10.02 -13.71 -5.66
C ARG A 60 -9.42 -15.09 -5.37
N ASP A 61 -8.31 -15.15 -4.66
CA ASP A 61 -7.75 -16.43 -4.24
C ASP A 61 -8.68 -17.18 -3.29
N LEU A 62 -9.25 -16.50 -2.31
CA LEU A 62 -10.24 -17.10 -1.41
C LEU A 62 -11.49 -17.61 -2.15
N GLU A 63 -11.94 -16.87 -3.18
CA GLU A 63 -13.04 -17.31 -4.05
C GLU A 63 -12.66 -18.54 -4.88
N ARG A 64 -11.48 -18.55 -5.52
CA ARG A 64 -10.98 -19.70 -6.30
C ARG A 64 -10.84 -20.97 -5.47
N ARG A 65 -10.49 -20.85 -4.19
CA ARG A 65 -10.38 -21.97 -3.25
C ARG A 65 -11.72 -22.38 -2.63
N GLY A 66 -12.81 -21.70 -2.97
CA GLY A 66 -14.13 -21.95 -2.38
C GLY A 66 -14.21 -21.56 -0.90
N GLU A 67 -13.33 -20.70 -0.42
CA GLU A 67 -13.34 -20.17 0.95
C GLU A 67 -14.29 -18.97 1.11
N LEU A 68 -14.62 -18.31 0.00
CA LEU A 68 -15.66 -17.28 -0.13
C LEU A 68 -16.57 -17.60 -1.32
N GLY A 69 -17.76 -17.01 -1.34
CA GLY A 69 -18.73 -17.16 -2.42
C GLY A 69 -19.78 -18.23 -2.18
N PRO A 70 -20.42 -18.75 -3.25
CA PRO A 70 -21.59 -19.64 -3.15
C PRO A 70 -21.35 -20.94 -2.36
N ALA A 71 -20.11 -21.44 -2.35
CA ALA A 71 -19.74 -22.64 -1.58
C ALA A 71 -19.74 -22.41 -0.05
N ARG A 72 -19.72 -21.16 0.39
CA ARG A 72 -19.68 -20.75 1.80
C ARG A 72 -20.63 -19.57 2.04
N PRO A 73 -21.95 -19.76 1.91
CA PRO A 73 -22.91 -18.65 2.01
C PRO A 73 -22.83 -17.98 3.39
N GLY A 74 -22.80 -16.65 3.40
CA GLY A 74 -22.72 -15.83 4.61
C GLY A 74 -21.35 -15.77 5.29
N ARG A 75 -20.32 -16.46 4.75
CA ARG A 75 -18.95 -16.34 5.24
C ARG A 75 -18.37 -14.99 4.83
N GLY A 76 -17.71 -14.34 5.77
CA GLY A 76 -17.11 -13.03 5.59
C GLY A 76 -15.61 -13.04 5.79
N ILE A 77 -15.04 -11.85 5.67
CA ILE A 77 -13.61 -11.56 5.81
C ILE A 77 -13.34 -10.98 7.19
N VAL A 78 -12.29 -11.43 7.86
CA VAL A 78 -11.72 -10.77 9.03
C VAL A 78 -10.26 -10.44 8.79
N GLU A 79 -9.83 -9.19 9.05
CA GLU A 79 -8.44 -8.79 8.81
C GLU A 79 -7.96 -7.78 9.86
N PRO A 80 -6.70 -7.91 10.36
CA PRO A 80 -6.07 -6.87 11.17
C PRO A 80 -5.65 -5.72 10.25
N THR A 81 -6.09 -4.51 10.57
CA THR A 81 -5.80 -3.37 9.69
C THR A 81 -5.78 -2.04 10.45
N SER A 82 -4.87 -1.16 10.08
CA SER A 82 -4.82 0.23 10.54
C SER A 82 -5.23 1.25 9.48
N GLY A 83 -5.63 0.81 8.27
CA GLY A 83 -5.97 1.76 7.20
C GLY A 83 -6.29 1.15 5.84
N ASN A 84 -5.43 1.39 4.85
CA ASN A 84 -5.71 1.15 3.43
C ASN A 84 -6.14 -0.29 3.09
N THR A 85 -5.50 -1.31 3.66
CA THR A 85 -5.90 -2.71 3.40
C THR A 85 -7.33 -2.99 3.86
N GLY A 86 -7.67 -2.50 5.06
CA GLY A 86 -9.04 -2.65 5.59
C GLY A 86 -10.06 -1.95 4.71
N LEU A 87 -9.76 -0.75 4.24
CA LEU A 87 -10.65 0.00 3.36
C LEU A 87 -10.85 -0.74 2.03
N SER A 88 -9.78 -1.17 1.38
CA SER A 88 -9.85 -1.91 0.11
C SER A 88 -10.61 -3.24 0.28
N LEU A 89 -10.32 -4.02 1.34
CA LEU A 89 -11.04 -5.26 1.62
C LEU A 89 -12.51 -5.02 1.92
N THR A 90 -12.84 -3.95 2.67
CA THR A 90 -14.24 -3.63 2.99
C THR A 90 -15.02 -3.25 1.74
N ALA A 91 -14.44 -2.40 0.88
CA ALA A 91 -15.08 -1.99 -0.36
C ALA A 91 -15.32 -3.17 -1.31
N ILE A 92 -14.30 -4.02 -1.50
CA ILE A 92 -14.41 -5.24 -2.30
C ILE A 92 -15.45 -6.20 -1.69
N ALA A 93 -15.41 -6.40 -0.37
CA ALA A 93 -16.37 -7.25 0.33
C ALA A 93 -17.81 -6.75 0.14
N GLY A 94 -18.04 -5.43 0.22
CA GLY A 94 -19.35 -4.82 -0.02
C GLY A 94 -19.88 -5.10 -1.42
N VAL A 95 -19.05 -4.90 -2.47
CA VAL A 95 -19.44 -5.19 -3.87
C VAL A 95 -19.70 -6.68 -4.08
N ARG A 96 -18.91 -7.55 -3.44
CA ARG A 96 -19.04 -9.02 -3.56
C ARG A 96 -20.09 -9.62 -2.62
N GLY A 97 -20.72 -8.83 -1.74
CA GLY A 97 -21.73 -9.28 -0.79
C GLY A 97 -21.19 -10.06 0.40
N TYR A 98 -19.91 -9.85 0.79
CA TYR A 98 -19.31 -10.52 1.95
C TYR A 98 -19.35 -9.63 3.19
N PRO A 99 -19.72 -10.16 4.38
CA PRO A 99 -19.50 -9.46 5.63
C PRO A 99 -18.02 -9.16 5.86
N MET A 100 -17.71 -8.00 6.45
CA MET A 100 -16.33 -7.61 6.81
C MET A 100 -16.20 -7.25 8.28
N LEU A 101 -15.20 -7.83 8.94
CA LEU A 101 -14.78 -7.52 10.30
C LEU A 101 -13.34 -6.98 10.28
N ALA A 102 -13.16 -5.74 10.64
CA ALA A 102 -11.87 -5.08 10.76
C ALA A 102 -11.40 -5.08 12.22
N ALA A 103 -10.30 -5.75 12.51
CA ALA A 103 -9.61 -5.66 13.80
C ALA A 103 -8.65 -4.46 13.77
N VAL A 104 -8.94 -3.42 14.57
CA VAL A 104 -8.29 -2.12 14.44
C VAL A 104 -7.59 -1.71 15.74
N PRO A 105 -6.31 -1.26 15.70
CA PRO A 105 -5.65 -0.72 16.87
C PRO A 105 -6.37 0.51 17.45
N SER A 106 -6.42 0.62 18.78
CA SER A 106 -7.07 1.76 19.46
C SER A 106 -6.46 3.11 19.06
N LYS A 107 -5.15 3.14 18.77
CA LYS A 107 -4.39 4.33 18.36
C LYS A 107 -4.68 4.84 16.95
N VAL A 108 -5.41 4.08 16.13
CA VAL A 108 -5.84 4.53 14.80
C VAL A 108 -6.79 5.71 14.93
N PRO A 109 -6.59 6.81 14.18
CA PRO A 109 -7.48 7.97 14.21
C PRO A 109 -8.94 7.63 13.97
N ALA A 110 -9.84 8.41 14.61
CA ALA A 110 -11.29 8.15 14.56
C ALA A 110 -11.83 8.18 13.12
N GLU A 111 -11.36 9.12 12.30
CA GLU A 111 -11.76 9.26 10.91
C GLU A 111 -11.53 8.00 10.09
N LYS A 112 -10.43 7.27 10.30
CA LYS A 112 -10.17 5.99 9.62
C LYS A 112 -11.12 4.88 10.05
N LYS A 113 -11.48 4.83 11.34
CA LYS A 113 -12.49 3.89 11.87
C LYS A 113 -13.86 4.18 11.28
N VAL A 114 -14.22 5.45 11.18
CA VAL A 114 -15.48 5.90 10.56
C VAL A 114 -15.53 5.52 9.09
N LEU A 115 -14.45 5.70 8.32
CA LEU A 115 -14.41 5.29 6.91
C LEU A 115 -14.66 3.79 6.73
N LEU A 116 -14.05 2.93 7.55
CA LEU A 116 -14.32 1.49 7.52
C LEU A 116 -15.81 1.18 7.74
N GLN A 117 -16.44 1.86 8.71
CA GLN A 117 -17.87 1.69 8.99
C GLN A 117 -18.76 2.22 7.86
N VAL A 118 -18.41 3.36 7.23
CA VAL A 118 -19.13 3.91 6.07
C VAL A 118 -19.15 2.93 4.91
N PHE A 119 -18.05 2.20 4.70
CA PHE A 119 -17.99 1.14 3.68
C PHE A 119 -18.62 -0.19 4.12
N GLY A 120 -19.12 -0.30 5.37
CA GLY A 120 -19.90 -1.43 5.85
C GLY A 120 -19.13 -2.44 6.72
N ALA A 121 -17.88 -2.16 7.10
CA ALA A 121 -17.17 -3.05 8.02
C ALA A 121 -17.74 -2.95 9.46
N LYS A 122 -17.84 -4.09 10.13
CA LYS A 122 -17.84 -4.13 11.59
C LYS A 122 -16.42 -3.86 12.07
N VAL A 123 -16.25 -2.89 12.98
CA VAL A 123 -14.94 -2.53 13.52
C VAL A 123 -14.84 -3.02 14.97
N GLU A 124 -13.84 -3.87 15.24
CA GLU A 124 -13.44 -4.25 16.60
C GLU A 124 -12.13 -3.57 16.95
N VAL A 125 -12.16 -2.75 18.00
CA VAL A 125 -11.01 -1.96 18.45
C VAL A 125 -10.32 -2.68 19.60
N VAL A 126 -8.99 -2.88 19.47
CA VAL A 126 -8.18 -3.50 20.52
C VAL A 126 -7.04 -2.60 20.96
N PRO A 127 -6.58 -2.70 22.22
CA PRO A 127 -5.34 -2.05 22.67
C PRO A 127 -4.16 -2.66 21.91
N ASP A 128 -3.60 -1.92 20.95
CA ASP A 128 -2.47 -2.38 20.14
C ASP A 128 -1.65 -1.18 19.65
N ALA A 129 -0.42 -1.43 19.20
CA ALA A 129 0.38 -0.43 18.51
C ALA A 129 -0.30 -0.02 17.18
N LEU A 130 0.04 1.16 16.67
CA LEU A 130 -0.48 1.65 15.39
C LEU A 130 -0.21 0.67 14.23
N CYS A 131 0.95 0.01 14.29
CA CYS A 131 1.29 -1.12 13.45
C CYS A 131 1.29 -2.38 14.33
N PRO A 132 0.54 -3.45 13.98
CA PRO A 132 0.48 -4.67 14.78
C PRO A 132 1.88 -5.25 15.03
N LEU A 133 2.14 -5.65 16.30
CA LEU A 133 3.39 -6.28 16.69
C LEU A 133 3.28 -7.80 16.55
N PRO A 134 4.39 -8.51 16.25
CA PRO A 134 4.40 -9.97 16.22
C PRO A 134 4.21 -10.53 17.63
N GLY A 135 3.52 -11.67 17.71
CA GLY A 135 3.40 -12.45 18.96
C GLY A 135 2.38 -11.96 19.99
N SER A 136 1.70 -10.83 19.78
CA SER A 136 0.60 -10.40 20.64
C SER A 136 -0.67 -11.18 20.33
N GLU A 137 -1.02 -12.16 21.18
CA GLU A 137 -2.30 -12.89 21.07
C GLU A 137 -3.49 -11.95 21.33
N ASP A 138 -3.29 -10.91 22.14
CA ASP A 138 -4.31 -9.93 22.51
C ASP A 138 -4.39 -8.75 21.51
N GLY A 139 -3.48 -8.67 20.53
CA GLY A 139 -3.45 -7.62 19.51
C GLY A 139 -4.39 -7.90 18.34
N THR A 140 -4.37 -6.99 17.37
CA THR A 140 -5.25 -7.07 16.18
C THR A 140 -5.05 -8.34 15.36
N ILE A 141 -3.81 -8.81 15.23
CA ILE A 141 -3.49 -10.06 14.51
C ILE A 141 -4.03 -11.26 15.28
N GLY A 142 -3.85 -11.30 16.59
CA GLY A 142 -4.37 -12.36 17.46
C GLY A 142 -5.89 -12.41 17.41
N LEU A 143 -6.57 -11.28 17.53
CA LEU A 143 -8.02 -11.19 17.41
C LEU A 143 -8.52 -11.73 16.08
N ALA A 144 -7.95 -11.32 14.95
CA ALA A 144 -8.35 -11.78 13.64
C ALA A 144 -8.13 -13.29 13.46
N LYS A 145 -7.01 -13.82 13.92
CA LYS A 145 -6.73 -15.26 13.93
C LYS A 145 -7.73 -16.05 14.79
N THR A 146 -8.09 -15.50 15.96
CA THR A 146 -9.06 -16.10 16.87
C THR A 146 -10.43 -16.20 16.21
N HIS A 147 -10.94 -15.13 15.59
CA HIS A 147 -12.18 -15.17 14.83
C HIS A 147 -12.14 -16.16 13.69
N ALA A 148 -11.06 -16.18 12.89
CA ALA A 148 -10.91 -17.09 11.77
C ALA A 148 -10.85 -18.57 12.21
N LYS A 149 -10.27 -18.85 13.40
CA LYS A 149 -10.17 -20.22 13.94
C LYS A 149 -11.43 -20.65 14.67
N ALA A 150 -11.92 -19.86 15.62
CA ALA A 150 -13.07 -20.20 16.47
C ALA A 150 -14.40 -20.18 15.70
N SER A 151 -14.51 -19.38 14.66
CA SER A 151 -15.70 -19.23 13.83
C SER A 151 -15.38 -19.40 12.34
N ALA A 152 -14.65 -20.45 11.98
CA ALA A 152 -14.19 -20.72 10.62
C ALA A 152 -15.32 -20.86 9.59
N HIS A 153 -16.54 -21.23 10.03
CA HIS A 153 -17.73 -21.24 9.17
C HIS A 153 -18.19 -19.83 8.80
N ARG A 154 -17.88 -18.82 9.63
CA ARG A 154 -18.32 -17.43 9.48
C ARG A 154 -17.23 -16.51 8.94
N TRP A 155 -15.96 -16.74 9.29
CA TRP A 155 -14.87 -15.84 8.98
C TRP A 155 -13.70 -16.53 8.31
N VAL A 156 -13.07 -15.87 7.34
CA VAL A 156 -11.76 -16.22 6.78
C VAL A 156 -10.86 -15.01 6.83
N MET A 157 -9.60 -15.23 7.16
CA MET A 157 -8.57 -14.17 7.23
C MET A 157 -7.70 -14.24 5.96
N PRO A 158 -7.70 -13.20 5.10
CA PRO A 158 -6.77 -13.10 3.97
C PRO A 158 -5.31 -13.11 4.40
N ASN A 159 -5.00 -12.50 5.55
CA ASN A 159 -3.67 -12.41 6.15
C ASN A 159 -2.63 -11.73 5.25
N GLN A 160 -2.74 -10.43 5.08
CA GLN A 160 -1.84 -9.63 4.25
C GLN A 160 -0.34 -9.78 4.57
N TYR A 161 0.00 -10.25 5.78
CA TYR A 161 1.39 -10.38 6.25
C TYR A 161 2.07 -11.69 5.83
N ALA A 162 1.29 -12.70 5.46
CA ALA A 162 1.81 -14.03 5.11
C ALA A 162 1.26 -14.57 3.78
N ASN A 163 0.25 -13.93 3.21
CA ASN A 163 -0.39 -14.41 1.99
C ASN A 163 0.46 -14.11 0.75
N PRO A 164 0.94 -15.12 0.01
CA PRO A 164 1.75 -14.91 -1.19
C PRO A 164 1.01 -14.15 -2.29
N HIS A 165 -0.33 -14.16 -2.30
CA HIS A 165 -1.13 -13.40 -3.27
C HIS A 165 -1.02 -11.88 -3.10
N ASN A 166 -0.56 -11.39 -1.94
CA ASN A 166 -0.17 -10.00 -1.77
C ASN A 166 1.06 -9.65 -2.66
N VAL A 167 2.01 -10.56 -2.78
CA VAL A 167 3.18 -10.41 -3.68
C VAL A 167 2.74 -10.62 -5.14
N GLU A 168 1.95 -11.65 -5.39
CA GLU A 168 1.49 -12.03 -6.73
C GLU A 168 0.69 -10.91 -7.40
N ALA A 169 -0.10 -10.15 -6.65
CA ALA A 169 -0.80 -8.97 -7.15
C ALA A 169 0.15 -8.00 -7.89
N HIS A 170 1.32 -7.75 -7.33
CA HIS A 170 2.31 -6.84 -7.92
C HIS A 170 3.15 -7.49 -9.02
N VAL A 171 3.36 -8.81 -8.97
CA VAL A 171 3.98 -9.57 -10.07
C VAL A 171 3.10 -9.53 -11.32
N ARG A 172 1.77 -9.62 -11.14
CA ARG A 172 0.81 -9.69 -12.25
C ARG A 172 0.36 -8.33 -12.78
N THR A 173 0.45 -7.26 -11.97
CA THR A 173 -0.10 -5.96 -12.36
C THR A 173 0.95 -4.86 -12.30
N THR A 174 1.39 -4.40 -11.14
CA THR A 174 2.27 -3.23 -10.98
C THR A 174 3.59 -3.37 -11.72
N GLY A 175 4.22 -4.54 -11.64
CA GLY A 175 5.48 -4.81 -12.34
C GLY A 175 5.36 -4.73 -13.87
N PRO A 176 4.42 -5.48 -14.48
CA PRO A 176 4.12 -5.39 -15.92
C PRO A 176 3.76 -3.98 -16.38
N GLU A 177 2.91 -3.27 -15.62
CA GLU A 177 2.54 -1.89 -15.93
C GLU A 177 3.76 -0.97 -16.00
N ILE A 178 4.62 -0.98 -14.96
CA ILE A 178 5.86 -0.18 -14.91
C ILE A 178 6.76 -0.52 -16.09
N TRP A 179 6.97 -1.80 -16.36
CA TRP A 179 7.80 -2.24 -17.48
C TRP A 179 7.30 -1.69 -18.82
N ARG A 180 5.99 -1.80 -19.07
CA ARG A 180 5.37 -1.29 -20.29
C ARG A 180 5.39 0.24 -20.35
N GLN A 181 5.01 0.93 -19.28
CA GLN A 181 4.94 2.40 -19.22
C GLN A 181 6.33 3.04 -19.40
N THR A 182 7.39 2.38 -18.93
CA THR A 182 8.77 2.84 -19.12
C THR A 182 9.41 2.29 -20.40
N ARG A 183 8.68 1.49 -21.20
CA ARG A 183 9.20 0.80 -22.39
C ARG A 183 10.44 -0.04 -22.08
N GLY A 184 10.46 -0.69 -20.91
CA GLY A 184 11.60 -1.48 -20.44
C GLY A 184 12.82 -0.67 -19.99
N GLN A 185 12.73 0.65 -19.93
CA GLN A 185 13.87 1.54 -19.59
C GLN A 185 14.03 1.78 -18.07
N VAL A 186 13.15 1.25 -17.23
CA VAL A 186 13.27 1.39 -15.78
C VAL A 186 14.61 0.85 -15.28
N THR A 187 15.35 1.70 -14.54
CA THR A 187 16.65 1.38 -13.95
C THR A 187 16.57 1.23 -12.42
N HIS A 188 15.67 2.00 -11.79
CA HIS A 188 15.50 2.01 -10.34
C HIS A 188 14.02 2.00 -10.00
N VAL A 189 13.65 1.26 -8.96
CA VAL A 189 12.33 1.33 -8.35
C VAL A 189 12.49 1.63 -6.87
N PHE A 190 11.74 2.63 -6.41
CA PHE A 190 11.72 3.05 -5.01
C PHE A 190 10.35 2.75 -4.42
N THR A 191 10.32 2.03 -3.31
CA THR A 191 9.09 1.70 -2.58
C THR A 191 9.34 1.61 -1.09
N SER A 192 8.30 1.69 -0.28
CA SER A 192 8.42 1.55 1.17
C SER A 192 8.19 0.10 1.62
N LEU A 193 8.61 -0.19 2.85
CA LEU A 193 8.35 -1.44 3.54
C LEU A 193 7.05 -1.31 4.37
N GLY A 194 6.18 -2.29 4.28
CA GLY A 194 4.96 -2.42 5.08
C GLY A 194 4.69 -3.91 5.28
N THR A 195 3.75 -4.49 4.53
CA THR A 195 3.60 -5.96 4.43
C THR A 195 4.62 -6.60 3.49
N CYS A 196 5.40 -5.80 2.80
CA CYS A 196 6.41 -6.17 1.81
C CYS A 196 5.89 -6.78 0.50
N GLY A 197 4.58 -6.90 0.30
CA GLY A 197 4.03 -7.41 -0.95
C GLY A 197 4.49 -6.63 -2.18
N THR A 198 4.43 -5.30 -2.12
CA THR A 198 4.81 -4.42 -3.23
C THR A 198 6.29 -4.56 -3.59
N VAL A 199 7.19 -4.43 -2.62
CA VAL A 199 8.64 -4.50 -2.87
C VAL A 199 9.04 -5.87 -3.41
N MET A 200 8.49 -6.95 -2.85
CA MET A 200 8.80 -8.32 -3.29
C MET A 200 8.24 -8.62 -4.66
N GLY A 201 7.00 -8.20 -4.96
CA GLY A 201 6.39 -8.41 -6.27
C GLY A 201 7.12 -7.66 -7.38
N LEU A 202 7.45 -6.39 -7.15
CA LEU A 202 8.22 -5.58 -8.08
C LEU A 202 9.62 -6.17 -8.31
N SER A 203 10.31 -6.58 -7.24
CA SER A 203 11.62 -7.18 -7.36
C SER A 203 11.59 -8.48 -8.18
N LYS A 204 10.68 -9.39 -7.88
CA LYS A 204 10.54 -10.65 -8.63
C LYS A 204 10.28 -10.40 -10.11
N PHE A 205 9.35 -9.51 -10.44
CA PHE A 205 9.00 -9.25 -11.84
C PHE A 205 10.10 -8.49 -12.58
N LEU A 206 10.56 -7.36 -12.06
CA LEU A 206 11.48 -6.48 -12.77
C LEU A 206 12.87 -7.08 -12.90
N LYS A 207 13.39 -7.73 -11.85
CA LYS A 207 14.66 -8.46 -11.94
C LYS A 207 14.56 -9.70 -12.86
N GLY A 208 13.40 -10.31 -12.96
CA GLY A 208 13.12 -11.35 -13.94
C GLY A 208 13.16 -10.86 -15.40
N LYS A 209 12.81 -9.58 -15.63
CA LYS A 209 12.93 -8.92 -16.96
C LYS A 209 14.34 -8.40 -17.20
N ASN A 210 14.94 -7.75 -16.23
CA ASN A 210 16.29 -7.20 -16.30
C ASN A 210 16.94 -7.25 -14.91
N PRO A 211 17.89 -8.15 -14.65
CA PRO A 211 18.57 -8.27 -13.35
C PRO A 211 19.33 -7.01 -12.90
N ALA A 212 19.63 -6.08 -13.82
CA ALA A 212 20.31 -4.82 -13.49
C ALA A 212 19.38 -3.76 -12.86
N VAL A 213 18.06 -3.96 -12.89
CA VAL A 213 17.12 -3.06 -12.23
C VAL A 213 17.36 -3.07 -10.72
N LYS A 214 17.58 -1.88 -10.16
CA LYS A 214 17.78 -1.69 -8.73
C LYS A 214 16.43 -1.51 -8.03
N VAL A 215 16.17 -2.34 -7.03
CA VAL A 215 15.00 -2.22 -6.15
C VAL A 215 15.46 -1.69 -4.81
N ILE A 216 15.04 -0.46 -4.52
CA ILE A 216 15.45 0.29 -3.33
C ILE A 216 14.24 0.40 -2.40
N ALA A 217 14.37 -0.15 -1.20
CA ALA A 217 13.40 0.01 -0.14
C ALA A 217 13.70 1.28 0.66
N VAL A 218 12.68 2.08 0.93
CA VAL A 218 12.81 3.30 1.74
C VAL A 218 12.03 3.08 3.02
N GLN A 219 12.69 3.26 4.15
CA GLN A 219 12.12 3.08 5.48
C GLN A 219 12.23 4.35 6.31
N PRO A 220 11.32 4.58 7.27
CA PRO A 220 11.46 5.66 8.22
C PRO A 220 12.50 5.32 9.29
N SER A 221 13.06 6.35 9.92
CA SER A 221 13.85 6.17 11.16
C SER A 221 13.01 5.52 12.27
N PRO A 222 13.62 4.78 13.22
CA PRO A 222 12.91 4.14 14.32
C PRO A 222 12.06 5.12 15.15
N GLY A 223 10.95 4.62 15.71
CA GLY A 223 10.05 5.42 16.54
C GLY A 223 9.10 6.33 15.76
N HIS A 224 8.98 6.13 14.47
CA HIS A 224 8.12 6.90 13.56
C HIS A 224 6.62 6.71 13.82
N ASP A 225 5.84 7.67 13.34
CA ASP A 225 4.38 7.59 13.29
C ASP A 225 3.81 7.62 11.84
N VAL A 226 4.64 7.35 10.83
CA VAL A 226 4.22 7.30 9.43
C VAL A 226 3.33 6.08 9.19
N PRO A 227 2.04 6.28 8.89
CA PRO A 227 1.10 5.16 8.84
C PRO A 227 1.35 4.21 7.66
N GLY A 228 1.21 2.90 7.92
CA GLY A 228 1.21 1.86 6.88
C GLY A 228 2.59 1.45 6.36
N ILE A 229 3.67 2.04 6.87
CA ILE A 229 5.05 1.63 6.57
C ILE A 229 5.78 1.19 7.85
N ARG A 230 6.91 0.53 7.68
CA ARG A 230 7.70 -0.07 8.75
C ARG A 230 9.19 0.15 8.53
N ASN A 231 9.94 0.19 9.63
CA ASN A 231 11.37 -0.04 9.62
C ASN A 231 11.67 -1.56 9.54
N VAL A 232 12.83 -1.94 9.01
CA VAL A 232 13.25 -3.37 8.93
C VAL A 232 13.20 -4.05 10.30
N SER A 233 13.53 -3.33 11.37
CA SER A 233 13.45 -3.85 12.75
C SER A 233 12.03 -4.22 13.21
N GLU A 234 11.00 -3.82 12.46
CA GLU A 234 9.59 -4.08 12.75
C GLU A 234 8.97 -5.11 11.78
N LEU A 235 9.77 -5.73 10.90
CA LEU A 235 9.29 -6.64 9.86
C LEU A 235 9.05 -8.08 10.31
N ASP A 236 9.34 -8.44 11.55
CA ASP A 236 9.11 -9.80 12.08
C ASP A 236 7.65 -10.27 11.90
N VAL A 237 6.72 -9.35 11.77
CA VAL A 237 5.31 -9.64 11.47
C VAL A 237 5.10 -10.10 10.02
N SER A 238 5.96 -9.72 9.09
CA SER A 238 5.84 -10.02 7.65
C SER A 238 6.64 -11.27 7.29
N GLN A 239 5.94 -12.30 6.85
CA GLN A 239 6.55 -13.53 6.34
C GLN A 239 6.87 -13.44 4.83
N LEU A 240 6.65 -12.28 4.22
CA LEU A 240 6.83 -12.08 2.77
C LEU A 240 8.20 -11.49 2.42
N TYR A 241 8.89 -10.89 3.40
CA TYR A 241 10.13 -10.16 3.15
C TYR A 241 11.32 -11.09 2.93
N ASP A 242 12.00 -10.93 1.80
CA ASP A 242 13.29 -11.55 1.50
C ASP A 242 14.31 -10.45 1.22
N PRO A 243 15.27 -10.20 2.13
CA PRO A 243 16.27 -9.14 1.96
C PRO A 243 17.18 -9.35 0.73
N LYS A 244 17.31 -10.59 0.22
CA LYS A 244 18.12 -10.89 -0.98
C LYS A 244 17.55 -10.30 -2.26
N LEU A 245 16.26 -9.96 -2.25
CA LEU A 245 15.56 -9.37 -3.39
C LEU A 245 15.61 -7.83 -3.41
N VAL A 246 16.17 -7.19 -2.39
CA VAL A 246 16.29 -5.74 -2.24
C VAL A 246 17.76 -5.36 -2.39
N ASP A 247 18.06 -4.41 -3.28
CA ASP A 247 19.45 -3.98 -3.52
C ASP A 247 19.96 -3.02 -2.47
N GLU A 248 19.10 -2.16 -1.93
CA GLU A 248 19.44 -1.18 -0.92
C GLU A 248 18.23 -0.87 -0.04
N VAL A 249 18.47 -0.63 1.25
CA VAL A 249 17.48 -0.10 2.20
C VAL A 249 17.97 1.27 2.64
N LEU A 250 17.19 2.32 2.34
CA LEU A 250 17.47 3.69 2.71
C LEU A 250 16.63 4.10 3.90
N GLU A 251 17.28 4.50 4.98
CA GLU A 251 16.62 5.09 6.13
C GLU A 251 16.51 6.61 5.97
N ILE A 252 15.31 7.13 6.13
CA ILE A 252 14.98 8.55 6.05
C ILE A 252 14.37 8.98 7.37
N ASP A 253 14.76 10.16 7.85
CA ASP A 253 14.09 10.78 8.98
C ASP A 253 12.60 10.91 8.69
N PHE A 254 11.78 10.37 9.57
CA PHE A 254 10.35 10.24 9.34
C PHE A 254 9.63 11.59 9.25
N GLU A 255 10.12 12.63 9.88
CA GLU A 255 9.54 13.98 9.78
C GLU A 255 9.60 14.52 8.34
N LEU A 256 10.62 14.14 7.59
CA LEU A 256 10.72 14.47 6.17
C LEU A 256 9.61 13.84 5.33
N ALA A 257 8.99 12.74 5.78
CA ALA A 257 7.86 12.15 5.07
C ALA A 257 6.72 13.15 4.86
N TYR A 258 6.43 13.96 5.87
CA TYR A 258 5.34 14.93 5.87
C TYR A 258 5.71 16.22 5.15
N THR A 259 6.87 16.78 5.45
CA THR A 259 7.34 18.03 4.82
C THR A 259 7.57 17.85 3.32
N VAL A 260 8.15 16.74 2.91
CA VAL A 260 8.37 16.40 1.49
C VAL A 260 7.06 16.08 0.76
N ALA A 261 6.08 15.46 1.43
CA ALA A 261 4.74 15.32 0.85
C ALA A 261 4.10 16.69 0.57
N ALA A 262 4.27 17.66 1.47
CA ALA A 262 3.82 19.03 1.25
C ALA A 262 4.60 19.74 0.11
N GLU A 263 5.92 19.49 -0.03
CA GLU A 263 6.71 19.98 -1.17
C GLU A 263 6.18 19.43 -2.51
N LEU A 264 5.89 18.12 -2.57
CA LEU A 264 5.31 17.47 -3.76
C LEU A 264 3.97 18.10 -4.15
N ALA A 265 3.12 18.40 -3.15
CA ALA A 265 1.84 19.07 -3.41
C ALA A 265 2.03 20.48 -3.95
N ARG A 266 2.91 21.27 -3.35
CA ARG A 266 3.13 22.69 -3.71
C ARG A 266 3.84 22.87 -5.05
N HIS A 267 4.80 22.02 -5.37
CA HIS A 267 5.69 22.20 -6.53
C HIS A 267 5.37 21.29 -7.72
N GLU A 268 4.85 20.10 -7.48
CA GLU A 268 4.50 19.14 -8.54
C GLU A 268 2.98 18.97 -8.71
N GLY A 269 2.15 19.53 -7.81
CA GLY A 269 0.69 19.36 -7.83
C GLY A 269 0.25 17.95 -7.43
N LEU A 270 1.14 17.15 -6.82
CA LEU A 270 0.87 15.77 -6.47
C LEU A 270 0.34 15.66 -5.04
N ARG A 271 -0.84 15.10 -4.87
CA ARG A 271 -1.45 14.88 -3.54
C ARG A 271 -0.93 13.63 -2.85
N ALA A 272 0.40 13.53 -2.77
CA ALA A 272 1.13 12.39 -2.22
C ALA A 272 0.96 12.28 -0.70
N GLY A 273 0.66 11.07 -0.20
CA GLY A 273 0.65 10.79 1.23
C GLY A 273 2.07 10.76 1.83
N PRO A 274 2.20 10.72 3.18
CA PRO A 274 3.50 10.77 3.85
C PRO A 274 4.48 9.68 3.42
N SER A 275 4.01 8.45 3.22
CA SER A 275 4.85 7.36 2.70
C SER A 275 5.46 7.68 1.33
N SER A 276 4.73 8.40 0.48
CA SER A 276 5.20 8.83 -0.83
C SER A 276 6.23 9.95 -0.72
N GLY A 277 6.08 10.86 0.25
CA GLY A 277 7.09 11.87 0.59
C GLY A 277 8.41 11.22 1.02
N LEU A 278 8.33 10.18 1.86
CA LEU A 278 9.50 9.40 2.29
C LEU A 278 10.19 8.73 1.09
N ILE A 279 9.43 8.07 0.22
CA ILE A 279 9.93 7.40 -0.99
C ILE A 279 10.61 8.40 -1.92
N PHE A 280 10.00 9.58 -2.12
CA PHE A 280 10.60 10.62 -2.96
C PHE A 280 11.91 11.15 -2.39
N GLU A 281 11.99 11.37 -1.06
CA GLU A 281 13.26 11.80 -0.44
C GLU A 281 14.35 10.75 -0.62
N GLY A 282 14.04 9.46 -0.49
CA GLY A 282 14.98 8.38 -0.79
C GLY A 282 15.47 8.41 -2.24
N ALA A 283 14.55 8.56 -3.20
CA ALA A 283 14.88 8.68 -4.61
C ALA A 283 15.70 9.94 -4.91
N ARG A 284 15.36 11.09 -4.30
CA ARG A 284 16.08 12.35 -4.43
C ARG A 284 17.51 12.25 -3.88
N ARG A 285 17.72 11.60 -2.75
CA ARG A 285 19.06 11.33 -2.20
C ARG A 285 19.90 10.43 -3.09
N THR A 286 19.31 9.39 -3.65
CA THR A 286 19.98 8.53 -4.63
C THR A 286 20.37 9.32 -5.87
N ALA A 287 19.47 10.13 -6.42
CA ALA A 287 19.69 10.94 -7.60
C ALA A 287 20.73 12.06 -7.39
N ARG A 288 20.93 12.55 -6.16
CA ARG A 288 22.00 13.50 -5.81
C ARG A 288 23.38 12.84 -5.73
N LYS A 289 23.47 11.55 -5.43
CA LYS A 289 24.73 10.80 -5.41
C LYS A 289 25.20 10.45 -6.83
N ALA A 290 24.28 10.04 -7.67
CA ALA A 290 24.51 9.72 -9.08
C ALA A 290 23.21 9.86 -9.88
N PRO A 291 23.27 10.29 -11.16
CA PRO A 291 22.10 10.39 -12.01
C PRO A 291 21.31 9.09 -12.09
N VAL A 292 20.00 9.17 -11.93
CA VAL A 292 19.05 8.06 -12.10
C VAL A 292 18.37 8.17 -13.46
N PRO A 293 18.75 7.33 -14.45
CA PRO A 293 18.25 7.49 -15.82
C PRO A 293 16.74 7.30 -15.96
N CYS A 294 16.16 6.33 -15.22
CA CYS A 294 14.71 6.09 -15.17
C CYS A 294 14.35 5.47 -13.82
N GLY A 295 13.98 6.31 -12.85
CA GLY A 295 13.54 5.90 -11.52
C GLY A 295 12.02 5.96 -11.39
N VAL A 296 11.40 4.87 -10.94
CA VAL A 296 9.97 4.81 -10.66
C VAL A 296 9.76 4.72 -9.14
N MET A 297 8.92 5.61 -8.62
CA MET A 297 8.54 5.70 -7.22
C MET A 297 7.10 5.25 -7.04
N ILE A 298 6.81 4.37 -6.09
CA ILE A 298 5.45 3.93 -5.79
C ILE A 298 4.82 4.91 -4.81
N PHE A 299 3.93 5.75 -5.29
CA PHE A 299 3.16 6.67 -4.46
C PHE A 299 1.88 5.99 -3.99
N CYS A 300 1.95 5.46 -2.76
CA CYS A 300 1.04 4.44 -2.24
C CYS A 300 -0.41 4.90 -2.07
N ASP A 301 -0.62 6.13 -1.61
CA ASP A 301 -1.91 6.74 -1.35
C ASP A 301 -1.83 8.28 -1.35
N ASP A 302 -2.94 8.95 -1.05
CA ASP A 302 -3.01 10.40 -1.08
C ASP A 302 -3.02 11.07 0.32
N VAL A 303 -2.71 12.38 0.31
CA VAL A 303 -2.62 13.22 1.51
C VAL A 303 -3.97 13.42 2.22
N PHE A 304 -5.10 13.25 1.54
CA PHE A 304 -6.43 13.52 2.13
C PHE A 304 -6.77 12.57 3.28
N LYS A 305 -6.12 11.41 3.33
CA LYS A 305 -6.25 10.45 4.44
C LYS A 305 -5.45 10.83 5.68
N TYR A 306 -4.69 11.93 5.65
CA TYR A 306 -3.66 12.26 6.64
C TYR A 306 -3.70 13.72 7.13
N ALA A 307 -4.85 14.41 7.01
CA ALA A 307 -4.96 15.82 7.37
C ALA A 307 -4.47 16.10 8.80
N SER A 308 -4.89 15.30 9.79
CA SER A 308 -4.45 15.41 11.19
C SER A 308 -2.93 15.20 11.36
N ASN A 309 -2.35 14.23 10.64
CA ASN A 309 -0.91 14.01 10.67
C ASN A 309 -0.14 15.16 9.99
N MET A 310 -0.66 15.69 8.88
CA MET A 310 -0.04 16.83 8.19
C MET A 310 -0.02 18.06 9.09
N LEU A 311 -1.12 18.36 9.80
CA LEU A 311 -1.18 19.44 10.77
C LEU A 311 -0.15 19.29 11.89
N LYS A 312 0.08 18.08 12.36
CA LYS A 312 1.05 17.79 13.43
C LYS A 312 2.50 18.01 13.00
N HIS A 313 2.85 17.61 11.76
CA HIS A 313 4.25 17.48 11.33
C HIS A 313 4.71 18.52 10.30
N VAL A 314 3.79 19.25 9.66
CA VAL A 314 4.17 20.25 8.66
C VAL A 314 4.13 21.64 9.28
N PRO A 315 5.29 22.32 9.44
CA PRO A 315 5.32 23.66 10.03
C PRO A 315 4.46 24.66 9.25
N GLY A 316 3.74 25.52 9.98
CA GLY A 316 2.95 26.60 9.40
C GLY A 316 1.58 26.18 8.84
N LEU A 317 1.17 24.92 8.94
CA LEU A 317 -0.21 24.54 8.72
C LEU A 317 -1.03 24.86 9.97
N GLN A 318 -2.19 25.46 9.76
CA GLN A 318 -3.15 25.74 10.82
C GLN A 318 -4.53 25.27 10.37
N ALA A 319 -5.26 24.58 11.27
CA ALA A 319 -6.69 24.47 11.12
C ALA A 319 -7.24 25.72 11.83
N GLU A 320 -7.86 26.63 11.12
CA GLU A 320 -8.63 27.68 11.76
C GLU A 320 -9.77 27.04 12.57
N PRO A 321 -10.08 27.58 13.75
CA PRO A 321 -11.12 27.04 14.62
C PRO A 321 -12.52 27.11 13.98
#